data_d9d5a4da90c065786d063a03a8ef69dc
#
_entry.id   d9d5a4da90c065786d063a03a8ef69dc
#
_cell.length_a   1.000
_cell.length_b   1.000
_cell.length_c   1.000
_cell.angle_alpha   90.00
_cell.angle_beta   90.00
_cell.angle_gamma   90.00
#
_symmetry.space_group_name_H-M   'P 1'
#
loop_
_entity.id
_entity.type
_entity.pdbx_description
1 polymer ?
#
loop_
_entity_poly.entity_id
_entity_poly.type
_entity_poly.pdbx_seq_one_letter_code
_entity_poly.pdbx_strand_id
1 'polypeptide(L)'
;MASVGTQSTEMQIPFAVRHAVPWVVLCLALAVHVVDEALTDFLSVYNPAVGAIRERVRWLPLPTFSFEVWLGGLIVAVIVLSSLTVLVLRGARWMTPVSYAFGALMFVNGLVHIVGSLERGRSMPGVYSAPLLLAASSYLLVTVNLRRRSQPL
;
A
#
# COMPACT_ATOMS: atom_id res chain seq x y z
N MET A 1 13.34 -34.22 44.80
CA MET A 1 13.80 -33.79 43.46
C MET A 1 12.80 -32.82 42.91
N ALA A 2 13.07 -31.55 42.98
CA ALA A 2 12.18 -30.50 42.46
C ALA A 2 12.57 -30.24 41.00
N SER A 3 11.66 -30.49 40.08
CA SER A 3 11.80 -30.15 38.66
C SER A 3 11.72 -28.64 38.50
N VAL A 4 12.84 -28.00 38.20
CA VAL A 4 12.90 -26.58 37.81
C VAL A 4 12.42 -26.52 36.34
N GLY A 5 11.13 -26.19 36.19
CA GLY A 5 10.59 -25.90 34.86
C GLY A 5 11.21 -24.63 34.32
N THR A 6 12.08 -24.73 33.33
CA THR A 6 12.59 -23.64 32.50
C THR A 6 11.39 -23.04 31.73
N GLN A 7 10.77 -22.00 32.27
CA GLN A 7 9.86 -21.16 31.51
C GLN A 7 10.71 -20.35 30.52
N SER A 8 10.69 -20.80 29.26
CA SER A 8 11.19 -20.03 28.13
C SER A 8 10.34 -18.75 28.04
N THR A 9 10.91 -17.63 28.46
CA THR A 9 10.28 -16.30 28.29
C THR A 9 10.33 -15.98 26.80
N GLU A 10 9.36 -16.49 26.04
CA GLU A 10 9.14 -16.01 24.67
C GLU A 10 8.85 -14.53 24.75
N MET A 11 9.77 -13.74 24.23
CA MET A 11 9.66 -12.29 24.11
C MET A 11 8.51 -11.98 23.15
N GLN A 12 7.29 -11.83 23.67
CA GLN A 12 6.12 -11.50 22.88
C GLN A 12 6.26 -10.06 22.37
N ILE A 13 6.56 -9.92 21.07
CA ILE A 13 6.62 -8.62 20.41
C ILE A 13 5.27 -7.91 20.59
N PRO A 14 5.26 -6.69 21.16
CA PRO A 14 4.03 -5.94 21.37
C PRO A 14 3.22 -5.83 20.06
N PHE A 15 1.92 -6.00 20.17
CA PHE A 15 1.03 -6.02 18.99
C PHE A 15 1.18 -4.77 18.09
N ALA A 16 1.37 -3.60 18.70
CA ALA A 16 1.59 -2.34 17.98
C ALA A 16 2.80 -2.42 17.03
N VAL A 17 3.88 -3.05 17.46
CA VAL A 17 5.09 -3.27 16.65
C VAL A 17 4.78 -4.23 15.50
N ARG A 18 4.04 -5.32 15.76
CA ARG A 18 3.63 -6.30 14.72
C ARG A 18 2.77 -5.66 13.62
N HIS A 19 1.97 -4.65 13.93
CA HIS A 19 1.19 -3.90 12.95
C HIS A 19 2.02 -2.82 12.24
N ALA A 20 2.95 -2.17 12.95
CA ALA A 20 3.77 -1.10 12.39
C ALA A 20 4.73 -1.61 11.30
N VAL A 21 5.28 -2.82 11.46
CA VAL A 21 6.21 -3.38 10.47
C VAL A 21 5.59 -3.48 9.07
N PRO A 22 4.45 -4.18 8.84
CA PRO A 22 3.87 -4.25 7.51
C PRO A 22 3.35 -2.88 7.01
N TRP A 23 2.95 -1.97 7.90
CA TRP A 23 2.61 -0.60 7.53
C TRP A 23 3.81 0.14 6.93
N VAL A 24 4.97 0.13 7.61
CA VAL A 24 6.20 0.76 7.13
C VAL A 24 6.70 0.10 5.84
N VAL A 25 6.66 -1.23 5.76
CA VAL A 25 7.03 -1.98 4.55
C VAL A 25 6.18 -1.53 3.36
N LEU A 26 4.87 -1.32 3.55
CA LEU A 26 4.01 -0.83 2.47
C LEU A 26 4.29 0.63 2.11
N CYS A 27 4.59 1.50 3.08
CA CYS A 27 5.01 2.89 2.79
C CYS A 27 6.29 2.93 1.95
N LEU A 28 7.27 2.09 2.27
CA LEU A 28 8.52 1.98 1.51
C LEU A 28 8.28 1.40 0.11
N ALA A 29 7.44 0.36 0.00
CA ALA A 29 7.06 -0.21 -1.29
C ALA A 29 6.35 0.82 -2.18
N LEU A 30 5.47 1.64 -1.60
CA LEU A 30 4.82 2.75 -2.31
C LEU A 30 5.84 3.80 -2.77
N ALA A 31 6.81 4.18 -1.92
CA ALA A 31 7.85 5.14 -2.32
C ALA A 31 8.66 4.61 -3.52
N VAL A 32 9.05 3.33 -3.50
CA VAL A 32 9.74 2.68 -4.64
C VAL A 32 8.83 2.65 -5.88
N HIS A 33 7.54 2.40 -5.70
CA HIS A 33 6.57 2.36 -6.79
C HIS A 33 6.38 3.73 -7.45
N VAL A 34 6.29 4.80 -6.67
CA VAL A 34 6.22 6.18 -7.18
C VAL A 34 7.46 6.53 -8.01
N VAL A 35 8.65 6.09 -7.57
CA VAL A 35 9.89 6.28 -8.35
C VAL A 35 9.84 5.49 -9.67
N ASP A 36 9.39 4.24 -9.65
CA ASP A 36 9.23 3.42 -10.86
C ASP A 36 8.26 4.08 -11.85
N GLU A 37 7.08 4.51 -11.40
CA GLU A 37 6.10 5.22 -12.23
C GLU A 37 6.66 6.52 -12.81
N ALA A 38 7.42 7.30 -12.01
CA ALA A 38 8.02 8.55 -12.46
C ALA A 38 9.10 8.33 -13.52
N LEU A 39 9.92 7.28 -13.38
CA LEU A 39 10.97 6.93 -14.32
C LEU A 39 10.46 6.28 -15.60
N THR A 40 9.27 5.69 -15.57
CA THR A 40 8.68 4.95 -16.68
C THR A 40 7.52 5.69 -17.37
N ASP A 41 7.38 7.01 -17.10
CA ASP A 41 6.41 7.91 -17.72
C ASP A 41 4.94 7.44 -17.58
N PHE A 42 4.50 7.25 -16.32
CA PHE A 42 3.13 6.81 -16.01
C PHE A 42 2.05 7.72 -16.62
N LEU A 43 2.26 9.04 -16.66
CA LEU A 43 1.26 9.98 -17.14
C LEU A 43 0.99 9.87 -18.64
N SER A 44 1.93 9.33 -19.44
CA SER A 44 1.71 9.04 -20.86
C SER A 44 0.65 7.96 -21.09
N VAL A 45 0.38 7.12 -20.09
CA VAL A 45 -0.67 6.10 -20.11
C VAL A 45 -1.93 6.57 -19.37
N TYR A 46 -1.76 7.20 -18.21
CA TYR A 46 -2.85 7.64 -17.34
C TYR A 46 -3.71 8.73 -17.98
N ASN A 47 -3.10 9.84 -18.43
CA ASN A 47 -3.86 10.99 -18.94
C ASN A 47 -4.71 10.66 -20.19
N PRO A 48 -4.21 9.92 -21.19
CA PRO A 48 -5.04 9.48 -22.32
C PRO A 48 -6.16 8.51 -21.91
N ALA A 49 -5.89 7.59 -20.96
CA ALA A 49 -6.90 6.67 -20.44
C ALA A 49 -8.04 7.42 -19.73
N VAL A 50 -7.71 8.41 -18.91
CA VAL A 50 -8.68 9.29 -18.27
C VAL A 50 -9.49 10.06 -19.32
N GLY A 51 -8.84 10.59 -20.37
CA GLY A 51 -9.52 11.26 -21.49
C GLY A 51 -10.59 10.35 -22.14
N ALA A 52 -10.21 9.13 -22.49
CA ALA A 52 -11.11 8.15 -23.09
C ALA A 52 -12.28 7.74 -22.18
N ILE A 53 -12.04 7.65 -20.86
CA ILE A 53 -13.10 7.36 -19.89
C ILE A 53 -14.07 8.55 -19.79
N ARG A 54 -13.58 9.79 -19.76
CA ARG A 54 -14.41 11.01 -19.68
C ARG A 54 -15.30 11.19 -20.92
N GLU A 55 -14.85 10.79 -22.07
CA GLU A 55 -15.69 10.79 -23.30
C GLU A 55 -16.89 9.84 -23.18
N ARG A 56 -16.70 8.69 -22.53
CA ARG A 56 -17.74 7.67 -22.33
C ARG A 56 -18.63 7.94 -21.11
N VAL A 57 -18.04 8.47 -20.05
CA VAL A 57 -18.68 8.65 -18.74
C VAL A 57 -18.53 10.11 -18.30
N ARG A 58 -19.32 10.97 -18.94
CA ARG A 58 -19.23 12.45 -18.80
C ARG A 58 -19.44 12.98 -17.38
N TRP A 59 -20.15 12.23 -16.53
CA TRP A 59 -20.42 12.65 -15.14
C TRP A 59 -19.26 12.32 -14.18
N LEU A 60 -18.25 11.55 -14.59
CA LEU A 60 -17.14 11.15 -13.74
C LEU A 60 -15.99 12.17 -13.83
N PRO A 61 -15.76 13.01 -12.80
CA PRO A 61 -14.76 14.08 -12.83
C PRO A 61 -13.35 13.52 -12.53
N LEU A 62 -12.81 12.69 -13.42
CA LEU A 62 -11.45 12.20 -13.29
C LEU A 62 -10.45 13.30 -13.69
N PRO A 63 -9.50 13.69 -12.83
CA PRO A 63 -8.50 14.71 -13.17
C PRO A 63 -7.40 14.14 -14.06
N THR A 64 -6.87 14.99 -14.95
CA THR A 64 -5.56 14.82 -15.57
C THR A 64 -4.53 15.66 -14.84
N PHE A 65 -3.27 15.27 -14.89
CA PHE A 65 -2.22 15.92 -14.12
C PHE A 65 -1.04 16.35 -14.99
N SER A 66 -0.36 17.45 -14.62
CA SER A 66 1.02 17.68 -15.00
C SER A 66 1.94 16.78 -14.15
N PHE A 67 3.16 16.55 -14.63
CA PHE A 67 4.12 15.68 -13.92
C PHE A 67 4.42 16.20 -12.51
N GLU A 68 4.62 17.51 -12.37
CA GLU A 68 4.98 18.14 -11.10
C GLU A 68 3.84 18.02 -10.06
N VAL A 69 2.60 18.24 -10.49
CA VAL A 69 1.43 18.14 -9.60
C VAL A 69 1.19 16.69 -9.16
N TRP A 70 1.30 15.75 -10.09
CA TRP A 70 1.15 14.33 -9.82
C TRP A 70 2.24 13.82 -8.87
N LEU A 71 3.51 14.05 -9.22
CA LEU A 71 4.64 13.58 -8.40
C LEU A 71 4.67 14.27 -7.04
N GLY A 72 4.46 15.59 -6.99
CA GLY A 72 4.38 16.34 -5.74
C GLY A 72 3.28 15.83 -4.82
N GLY A 73 2.09 15.55 -5.37
CA GLY A 73 0.98 14.96 -4.62
C GLY A 73 1.31 13.58 -4.04
N LEU A 74 1.98 12.72 -4.82
CA LEU A 74 2.41 11.39 -4.35
C LEU A 74 3.52 11.46 -3.30
N ILE A 75 4.47 12.38 -3.44
CA ILE A 75 5.50 12.61 -2.40
C ILE A 75 4.85 13.03 -1.08
N VAL A 76 3.91 13.99 -1.12
CA VAL A 76 3.16 14.40 0.06
C VAL A 76 2.39 13.23 0.66
N ALA A 77 1.72 12.41 -0.17
CA ALA A 77 1.00 11.24 0.30
C ALA A 77 1.94 10.23 1.01
N VAL A 78 3.12 9.94 0.46
CA VAL A 78 4.12 9.06 1.07
C VAL A 78 4.59 9.63 2.42
N ILE A 79 4.85 10.93 2.51
CA ILE A 79 5.27 11.59 3.76
C ILE A 79 4.16 11.47 4.82
N VAL A 80 2.92 11.78 4.46
CA VAL A 80 1.77 11.69 5.37
C VAL A 80 1.57 10.26 5.85
N LEU A 81 1.53 9.27 4.95
CA LEU A 81 1.37 7.85 5.31
C LEU A 81 2.50 7.36 6.20
N SER A 82 3.75 7.75 5.91
CA SER A 82 4.91 7.42 6.75
C SER A 82 4.80 8.04 8.15
N SER A 83 4.31 9.27 8.25
CA SER A 83 4.10 9.96 9.53
C SER A 83 3.02 9.28 10.39
N LEU A 84 2.02 8.65 9.78
CA LEU A 84 0.99 7.88 10.49
C LEU A 84 1.54 6.63 11.19
N THR A 85 2.77 6.21 10.90
CA THR A 85 3.45 5.12 11.62
C THR A 85 3.45 5.34 13.13
N VAL A 86 3.60 6.60 13.59
CA VAL A 86 3.54 6.94 15.02
C VAL A 86 2.19 6.56 15.63
N LEU A 87 1.09 6.73 14.90
CA LEU A 87 -0.25 6.37 15.37
C LEU A 87 -0.48 4.86 15.33
N VAL A 88 0.09 4.16 14.37
CA VAL A 88 0.10 2.68 14.34
C VAL A 88 0.84 2.14 15.56
N LEU A 89 2.03 2.68 15.88
CA LEU A 89 2.83 2.31 17.05
C LEU A 89 2.12 2.63 18.38
N ARG A 90 1.30 3.68 18.42
CA ARG A 90 0.46 4.01 19.58
C ARG A 90 -0.80 3.14 19.68
N GLY A 91 -1.03 2.25 18.71
CA GLY A 91 -2.19 1.35 18.74
C GLY A 91 -3.53 2.05 18.49
N ALA A 92 -3.54 3.20 17.83
CA ALA A 92 -4.76 3.96 17.55
C ALA A 92 -5.78 3.09 16.79
N ARG A 93 -6.98 2.90 17.36
CA ARG A 93 -7.99 1.96 16.83
C ARG A 93 -8.44 2.31 15.40
N TRP A 94 -8.54 3.60 15.07
CA TRP A 94 -8.94 4.06 13.75
C TRP A 94 -7.88 3.78 12.66
N MET A 95 -6.64 3.44 13.01
CA MET A 95 -5.63 2.98 12.05
C MET A 95 -5.96 1.61 11.44
N THR A 96 -6.80 0.81 12.08
CA THR A 96 -7.24 -0.48 11.52
C THR A 96 -8.00 -0.32 10.19
N PRO A 97 -9.13 0.42 10.12
CA PRO A 97 -9.81 0.65 8.85
C PRO A 97 -8.93 1.40 7.83
N VAL A 98 -8.08 2.34 8.27
CA VAL A 98 -7.13 3.01 7.37
C VAL A 98 -6.15 2.02 6.75
N SER A 99 -5.64 1.06 7.53
CA SER A 99 -4.74 0.01 7.03
C SER A 99 -5.43 -0.90 6.02
N TYR A 100 -6.71 -1.25 6.22
CA TYR A 100 -7.47 -1.98 5.22
C TYR A 100 -7.64 -1.19 3.93
N ALA A 101 -8.03 0.08 4.01
CA ALA A 101 -8.21 0.93 2.84
C ALA A 101 -6.89 1.11 2.08
N PHE A 102 -5.82 1.42 2.79
CA PHE A 102 -4.49 1.59 2.19
C PHE A 102 -3.98 0.28 1.56
N GLY A 103 -4.04 -0.84 2.29
CA GLY A 103 -3.62 -2.13 1.79
C GLY A 103 -4.42 -2.59 0.57
N ALA A 104 -5.76 -2.44 0.60
CA ALA A 104 -6.62 -2.80 -0.53
C ALA A 104 -6.36 -1.92 -1.75
N LEU A 105 -6.21 -0.60 -1.57
CA LEU A 105 -5.91 0.33 -2.65
C LEU A 105 -4.58 -0.02 -3.33
N MET A 106 -3.53 -0.27 -2.55
CA MET A 106 -2.21 -0.60 -3.07
C MET A 106 -2.16 -2.00 -3.69
N PHE A 107 -2.93 -2.94 -3.18
CA PHE A 107 -3.08 -4.27 -3.78
C PHE A 107 -3.71 -4.16 -5.18
N VAL A 108 -4.83 -3.43 -5.30
CA VAL A 108 -5.49 -3.20 -6.60
C VAL A 108 -4.58 -2.44 -7.56
N ASN A 109 -3.85 -1.42 -7.07
CA ASN A 109 -2.90 -0.68 -7.87
C ASN A 109 -1.83 -1.61 -8.48
N GLY A 110 -1.12 -2.40 -7.65
CA GLY A 110 -0.12 -3.34 -8.14
C GLY A 110 -0.70 -4.37 -9.12
N LEU A 111 -1.93 -4.85 -8.88
CA LEU A 111 -2.61 -5.78 -9.78
C LEU A 111 -2.89 -5.16 -11.14
N VAL A 112 -3.35 -3.90 -11.18
CA VAL A 112 -3.64 -3.17 -12.44
C VAL A 112 -2.37 -3.03 -13.29
N HIS A 113 -1.22 -2.74 -12.71
CA HIS A 113 0.04 -2.64 -13.46
C HIS A 113 0.47 -3.99 -14.07
N ILE A 114 0.30 -5.10 -13.34
CA ILE A 114 0.64 -6.43 -13.84
C ILE A 114 -0.34 -6.87 -14.93
N VAL A 115 -1.63 -6.82 -14.65
CA VAL A 115 -2.67 -7.23 -15.60
C VAL A 115 -2.62 -6.36 -16.86
N GLY A 116 -2.52 -5.05 -16.71
CA GLY A 116 -2.43 -4.13 -17.83
C GLY A 116 -1.17 -4.33 -18.69
N SER A 117 -0.05 -4.78 -18.10
CA SER A 117 1.16 -5.15 -18.85
C SER A 117 0.94 -6.43 -19.64
N LEU A 118 0.28 -7.43 -19.06
CA LEU A 118 -0.03 -8.70 -19.70
C LEU A 118 -0.99 -8.50 -20.89
N GLU A 119 -2.07 -7.74 -20.68
CA GLU A 119 -3.06 -7.45 -21.72
C GLU A 119 -2.48 -6.70 -22.92
N ARG A 120 -1.52 -5.80 -22.66
CA ARG A 120 -0.87 -5.00 -23.72
C ARG A 120 0.31 -5.70 -24.38
N GLY A 121 0.76 -6.84 -23.87
CA GLY A 121 1.95 -7.54 -24.33
C GLY A 121 3.24 -6.70 -24.20
N ARG A 122 3.26 -5.67 -23.34
CA ARG A 122 4.41 -4.79 -23.06
C ARG A 122 4.39 -4.28 -21.64
N SER A 123 5.57 -3.95 -21.10
CA SER A 123 5.69 -3.37 -19.77
C SER A 123 4.91 -2.07 -19.66
N MET A 124 4.00 -1.99 -18.69
CA MET A 124 3.37 -0.73 -18.28
C MET A 124 4.27 0.01 -17.27
N PRO A 125 4.22 1.33 -17.23
CA PRO A 125 4.83 2.11 -16.14
C PRO A 125 4.42 1.57 -14.78
N GLY A 126 5.38 1.48 -13.83
CA GLY A 126 5.13 0.96 -12.49
C GLY A 126 5.13 -0.58 -12.35
N VAL A 127 5.22 -1.35 -13.45
CA VAL A 127 5.15 -2.82 -13.41
C VAL A 127 6.34 -3.47 -12.69
N TYR A 128 7.51 -2.84 -12.71
CA TYR A 128 8.71 -3.42 -12.12
C TYR A 128 8.64 -3.49 -10.59
N SER A 129 8.00 -2.51 -9.97
CA SER A 129 7.78 -2.44 -8.53
C SER A 129 6.42 -3.02 -8.09
N ALA A 130 5.50 -3.29 -9.02
CA ALA A 130 4.17 -3.81 -8.73
C ALA A 130 4.18 -5.14 -7.92
N PRO A 131 5.07 -6.12 -8.16
CA PRO A 131 5.14 -7.32 -7.33
C PRO A 131 5.51 -7.02 -5.87
N LEU A 132 6.41 -6.06 -5.63
CA LEU A 132 6.77 -5.60 -4.29
C LEU A 132 5.56 -4.95 -3.60
N LEU A 133 4.82 -4.11 -4.32
CA LEU A 133 3.63 -3.45 -3.82
C LEU A 133 2.55 -4.47 -3.45
N LEU A 134 2.32 -5.50 -4.29
CA LEU A 134 1.40 -6.60 -4.00
C LEU A 134 1.81 -7.39 -2.76
N ALA A 135 3.08 -7.75 -2.64
CA ALA A 135 3.57 -8.50 -1.49
C ALA A 135 3.41 -7.69 -0.18
N ALA A 136 3.81 -6.41 -0.19
CA ALA A 136 3.72 -5.52 0.96
C ALA A 136 2.26 -5.25 1.38
N SER A 137 1.37 -5.00 0.42
CA SER A 137 -0.06 -4.79 0.69
C SER A 137 -0.74 -6.05 1.22
N SER A 138 -0.43 -7.22 0.65
CA SER A 138 -0.91 -8.52 1.16
C SER A 138 -0.44 -8.76 2.59
N TYR A 139 0.82 -8.48 2.90
CA TYR A 139 1.37 -8.61 4.25
C TYR A 139 0.62 -7.74 5.26
N LEU A 140 0.34 -6.47 4.91
CA LEU A 140 -0.45 -5.58 5.76
C LEU A 140 -1.87 -6.12 5.96
N LEU A 141 -2.57 -6.50 4.88
CA LEU A 141 -3.95 -6.98 4.93
C LEU A 141 -4.09 -8.26 5.77
N VAL A 142 -3.18 -9.23 5.60
CA VAL A 142 -3.16 -10.46 6.40
C VAL A 142 -2.95 -10.14 7.88
N THR A 143 -1.98 -9.29 8.20
CA THR A 143 -1.68 -8.93 9.59
C THR A 143 -2.87 -8.26 10.29
N VAL A 144 -3.54 -7.34 9.61
CA VAL A 144 -4.71 -6.63 10.16
C VAL A 144 -5.92 -7.56 10.29
N ASN A 145 -6.11 -8.50 9.35
CA ASN A 145 -7.19 -9.47 9.41
C ASN A 145 -7.03 -10.47 10.56
N LEU A 146 -5.82 -10.98 10.79
CA LEU A 146 -5.53 -11.85 11.93
C LEU A 146 -5.84 -11.17 13.27
N ARG A 147 -5.56 -9.86 13.38
CA ARG A 147 -5.94 -9.06 14.54
C ARG A 147 -7.45 -9.08 14.82
N ARG A 148 -8.25 -8.84 13.78
CA ARG A 148 -9.71 -8.78 13.92
C ARG A 148 -10.30 -10.08 14.45
N ARG A 149 -9.72 -11.20 14.06
CA ARG A 149 -10.15 -12.54 14.52
C ARG A 149 -9.77 -12.86 15.96
N SER A 150 -8.70 -12.23 16.47
CA SER A 150 -8.19 -12.46 17.83
C SER A 150 -8.84 -11.55 18.89
N GLN A 151 -9.72 -10.63 18.51
CA GLN A 151 -10.53 -9.80 19.42
C GLN A 151 -12.00 -10.16 19.20
N PRO A 152 -12.55 -11.14 19.95
CA PRO A 152 -14.01 -11.33 20.00
C PRO A 152 -14.66 -10.07 20.58
N LEU A 153 -15.87 -9.76 20.09
CA LEU A 153 -16.72 -8.64 20.51
C LEU A 153 -16.97 -8.64 22.01
#